data_54c199a20ee876c3dbc302114c4ad07a
#
_entry.id   54c199a20ee876c3dbc302114c4ad07a
#
_cell.length_a   1.000
_cell.length_b   1.000
_cell.length_c   1.000
_cell.angle_alpha   90.00
_cell.angle_beta   90.00
_cell.angle_gamma   90.00
#
_symmetry.space_group_name_H-M   'P 1'
#
loop_
_entity.id
_entity.type
_entity.pdbx_description
1 polymer ?
#
loop_
_entity_poly.entity_id
_entity_poly.type
_entity_poly.pdbx_seq_one_letter_code
_entity_poly.pdbx_strand_id
1 'polypeptide(L)'
;MTNHWNDYQHSDVFMNIGGNTAENHPISMKWIEKAREKKGAKLIAVDPRISRTAAVADVYVQIRPGTNIAYLGGLINYILENERYHEEYVENYTNATYLVNEDYDFNETDGLFSGAYDDPVRNATSYDTESWMYQRDEEDNVLKDPTMEDPNCVMQLLKNHYSQYTIENISEITGADPEALQESYELFSSTGEAGKAGNILYAMGITQFTHGAQNVRAVAMVQLLLGNMGIAGGGVNAQRGQSNVQGSTDMAMLYHIIPGYLPPPNQNSTPTLEDYIEKETPPAGWWVHRPKYMVSLLKAFYGDNANGANEFGYQWLPKLDGLDHSHIAQYKDMSEGIVEGMICWADNPAVSGPSAGAMREYQN
;
A
#
# COMPACT_ATOMS: atom_id res chain seq x y z
N MET A 1 -8.63 4.73 -2.69
CA MET A 1 -8.38 5.53 -3.91
C MET A 1 -7.91 6.91 -3.48
N THR A 2 -6.88 7.43 -4.14
CA THR A 2 -6.38 8.79 -3.87
C THR A 2 -7.21 9.85 -4.60
N ASN A 3 -7.93 9.47 -5.67
CA ASN A 3 -8.71 10.36 -6.50
C ASN A 3 -10.14 9.86 -6.67
N HIS A 4 -11.06 10.74 -6.94
CA HIS A 4 -12.40 10.39 -7.44
C HIS A 4 -12.32 10.03 -8.94
N TRP A 5 -13.18 9.16 -9.44
CA TRP A 5 -13.15 8.71 -10.84
C TRP A 5 -13.27 9.85 -11.87
N ASN A 6 -13.99 10.93 -11.56
CA ASN A 6 -14.08 12.06 -12.47
C ASN A 6 -12.74 12.78 -12.69
N ASP A 7 -11.78 12.62 -11.79
CA ASP A 7 -10.44 13.17 -11.91
C ASP A 7 -9.60 12.46 -13.00
N TYR A 8 -9.95 11.22 -13.35
CA TYR A 8 -9.27 10.46 -14.40
C TYR A 8 -9.23 11.21 -15.74
N GLN A 9 -10.21 12.10 -16.03
CA GLN A 9 -10.18 12.91 -17.25
C GLN A 9 -8.95 13.82 -17.38
N HIS A 10 -8.15 13.96 -16.33
CA HIS A 10 -6.94 14.77 -16.30
C HIS A 10 -5.66 13.94 -16.45
N SER A 11 -5.74 12.62 -16.45
CA SER A 11 -4.59 11.72 -16.61
C SER A 11 -4.10 11.69 -18.06
N ASP A 12 -2.79 11.51 -18.25
CA ASP A 12 -2.15 11.32 -19.56
C ASP A 12 -1.89 9.82 -19.82
N VAL A 13 -1.52 9.07 -18.79
CA VAL A 13 -1.31 7.61 -18.88
C VAL A 13 -1.98 6.89 -17.73
N PHE A 14 -2.68 5.81 -18.05
CA PHE A 14 -3.22 4.86 -17.08
C PHE A 14 -2.46 3.55 -17.12
N MET A 15 -2.15 3.00 -15.96
CA MET A 15 -1.71 1.62 -15.83
C MET A 15 -2.75 0.85 -15.03
N ASN A 16 -3.39 -0.13 -15.64
CA ASN A 16 -4.29 -1.05 -14.95
C ASN A 16 -3.56 -2.36 -14.68
N ILE A 17 -3.24 -2.62 -13.42
CA ILE A 17 -2.49 -3.81 -13.00
C ILE A 17 -3.31 -4.64 -12.00
N GLY A 18 -3.54 -5.91 -12.31
CA GLY A 18 -4.31 -6.82 -11.46
C GLY A 18 -5.77 -6.41 -11.25
N GLY A 19 -6.36 -5.74 -12.22
CA GLY A 19 -7.76 -5.33 -12.24
C GLY A 19 -8.40 -5.52 -13.63
N ASN A 20 -9.73 -5.57 -13.69
CA ASN A 20 -10.47 -5.62 -14.95
C ASN A 20 -11.52 -4.48 -15.00
N THR A 21 -11.00 -3.27 -15.04
CA THR A 21 -11.77 -2.01 -14.95
C THR A 21 -12.91 -1.93 -15.95
N ALA A 22 -12.67 -2.37 -17.20
CA ALA A 22 -13.69 -2.31 -18.25
C ALA A 22 -14.90 -3.20 -17.96
N GLU A 23 -14.73 -4.29 -17.23
CA GLU A 23 -15.80 -5.22 -16.89
C GLU A 23 -16.39 -4.94 -15.49
N ASN A 24 -15.53 -4.75 -14.49
CA ASN A 24 -15.95 -4.63 -13.10
C ASN A 24 -16.34 -3.20 -12.69
N HIS A 25 -15.77 -2.19 -13.35
CA HIS A 25 -15.95 -0.77 -13.06
C HIS A 25 -16.23 0.06 -14.32
N PRO A 26 -17.27 -0.31 -15.11
CA PRO A 26 -17.49 0.28 -16.44
C PRO A 26 -17.76 1.78 -16.40
N ILE A 27 -18.25 2.30 -15.27
CA ILE A 27 -18.46 3.75 -15.11
C ILE A 27 -17.12 4.50 -15.01
N SER A 28 -16.10 3.91 -14.41
CA SER A 28 -14.76 4.51 -14.38
C SER A 28 -14.11 4.56 -15.77
N MET A 29 -14.38 3.57 -16.63
CA MET A 29 -13.92 3.58 -18.02
C MET A 29 -14.42 4.79 -18.83
N LYS A 30 -15.60 5.31 -18.54
CA LYS A 30 -16.10 6.54 -19.20
C LYS A 30 -15.18 7.73 -18.99
N TRP A 31 -14.54 7.81 -17.84
CA TRP A 31 -13.60 8.89 -17.52
C TRP A 31 -12.23 8.68 -18.16
N ILE A 32 -11.81 7.42 -18.32
CA ILE A 32 -10.61 7.05 -19.08
C ILE A 32 -10.83 7.40 -20.56
N GLU A 33 -11.96 7.00 -21.16
CA GLU A 33 -12.27 7.35 -22.54
C GLU A 33 -12.37 8.88 -22.74
N LYS A 34 -12.90 9.60 -21.76
CA LYS A 34 -12.91 11.07 -21.79
C LYS A 34 -11.52 11.68 -21.75
N ALA A 35 -10.57 11.08 -21.03
CA ALA A 35 -9.16 11.49 -21.07
C ALA A 35 -8.55 11.21 -22.46
N ARG A 36 -8.85 10.04 -23.04
CA ARG A 36 -8.43 9.70 -24.41
C ARG A 36 -8.93 10.71 -25.45
N GLU A 37 -10.21 11.04 -25.39
CA GLU A 37 -10.81 12.02 -26.31
C GLU A 37 -10.19 13.42 -26.16
N LYS A 38 -9.93 13.85 -24.93
CA LYS A 38 -9.48 15.23 -24.66
C LYS A 38 -7.98 15.44 -24.77
N LYS A 39 -7.19 14.44 -24.35
CA LYS A 39 -5.74 14.56 -24.16
C LYS A 39 -4.94 13.53 -24.98
N GLY A 40 -5.61 12.57 -25.61
CA GLY A 40 -4.94 11.43 -26.22
C GLY A 40 -4.35 10.46 -25.22
N ALA A 41 -4.92 10.41 -24.01
CA ALA A 41 -4.42 9.57 -22.93
C ALA A 41 -4.29 8.10 -23.34
N LYS A 42 -3.31 7.40 -22.75
CA LYS A 42 -2.98 6.00 -23.04
C LYS A 42 -3.34 5.08 -21.88
N LEU A 43 -3.68 3.84 -22.20
CA LEU A 43 -3.97 2.79 -21.23
C LEU A 43 -3.03 1.62 -21.40
N ILE A 44 -2.31 1.28 -20.35
CA ILE A 44 -1.50 0.07 -20.20
C ILE A 44 -2.31 -0.94 -19.39
N ALA A 45 -2.37 -2.19 -19.83
CA ALA A 45 -2.94 -3.29 -19.05
C ALA A 45 -1.86 -4.33 -18.75
N VAL A 46 -1.68 -4.64 -17.47
CA VAL A 46 -0.74 -5.66 -16.98
C VAL A 46 -1.56 -6.75 -16.29
N ASP A 47 -1.69 -7.91 -16.94
CA ASP A 47 -2.57 -8.99 -16.47
C ASP A 47 -2.10 -10.35 -17.02
N PRO A 48 -2.20 -11.44 -16.26
CA PRO A 48 -1.91 -12.80 -16.76
C PRO A 48 -2.78 -13.24 -17.94
N ARG A 49 -3.96 -12.68 -18.09
CA ARG A 49 -4.90 -13.03 -19.16
C ARG A 49 -5.39 -11.80 -19.92
N ILE A 50 -5.77 -12.00 -21.17
CA ILE A 50 -6.44 -10.96 -21.96
C ILE A 50 -7.86 -10.75 -21.38
N SER A 51 -7.98 -9.70 -20.55
CA SER A 51 -9.26 -9.25 -19.99
C SER A 51 -9.94 -8.25 -20.93
N ARG A 52 -11.19 -7.84 -20.63
CA ARG A 52 -11.84 -6.76 -21.38
C ARG A 52 -11.07 -5.44 -21.31
N THR A 53 -10.38 -5.18 -20.19
CA THR A 53 -9.50 -4.02 -20.06
C THR A 53 -8.28 -4.15 -20.97
N ALA A 54 -7.65 -5.33 -21.00
CA ALA A 54 -6.52 -5.59 -21.91
C ALA A 54 -6.91 -5.45 -23.39
N ALA A 55 -8.13 -5.89 -23.75
CA ALA A 55 -8.62 -5.81 -25.13
C ALA A 55 -8.82 -4.36 -25.64
N VAL A 56 -8.92 -3.39 -24.76
CA VAL A 56 -9.08 -1.95 -25.12
C VAL A 56 -7.85 -1.11 -24.73
N ALA A 57 -6.82 -1.73 -24.17
CA ALA A 57 -5.57 -1.08 -23.84
C ALA A 57 -4.75 -0.75 -25.10
N ASP A 58 -3.93 0.31 -25.00
CA ASP A 58 -2.94 0.66 -26.04
C ASP A 58 -1.73 -0.27 -25.96
N VAL A 59 -1.34 -0.66 -24.72
CA VAL A 59 -0.24 -1.60 -24.46
C VAL A 59 -0.75 -2.69 -23.53
N TYR A 60 -0.51 -3.96 -23.89
CA TYR A 60 -0.83 -5.10 -23.04
C TYR A 60 0.45 -5.87 -22.70
N VAL A 61 0.72 -6.02 -21.42
CA VAL A 61 1.83 -6.79 -20.89
C VAL A 61 1.29 -8.03 -20.21
N GLN A 62 1.55 -9.20 -20.78
CA GLN A 62 1.19 -10.46 -20.16
C GLN A 62 2.28 -10.93 -19.20
N ILE A 63 1.92 -11.14 -17.94
CA ILE A 63 2.84 -11.62 -16.91
C ILE A 63 2.36 -12.94 -16.31
N ARG A 64 3.26 -13.72 -15.72
CA ARG A 64 2.87 -14.90 -14.91
C ARG A 64 2.17 -14.44 -13.62
N PRO A 65 1.14 -15.17 -13.13
CA PRO A 65 0.55 -14.89 -11.82
C PRO A 65 1.62 -14.87 -10.71
N GLY A 66 1.56 -13.88 -9.82
CA GLY A 66 2.50 -13.73 -8.71
C GLY A 66 3.78 -12.94 -9.03
N THR A 67 3.97 -12.46 -10.25
CA THR A 67 5.18 -11.72 -10.65
C THR A 67 4.98 -10.21 -10.76
N ASN A 68 3.89 -9.68 -10.22
CA ASN A 68 3.60 -8.24 -10.24
C ASN A 68 4.72 -7.41 -9.60
N ILE A 69 5.31 -7.91 -8.50
CA ILE A 69 6.39 -7.20 -7.80
C ILE A 69 7.63 -7.08 -8.69
N ALA A 70 7.95 -8.12 -9.48
CA ALA A 70 9.06 -8.09 -10.41
C ALA A 70 8.81 -7.08 -11.55
N TYR A 71 7.60 -7.08 -12.15
CA TYR A 71 7.22 -6.08 -13.15
C TYR A 71 7.39 -4.65 -12.62
N LEU A 72 6.90 -4.37 -11.40
CA LEU A 72 7.02 -3.06 -10.78
C LEU A 72 8.48 -2.73 -10.43
N GLY A 73 9.27 -3.72 -10.00
CA GLY A 73 10.70 -3.57 -9.77
C GLY A 73 11.45 -3.16 -11.03
N GLY A 74 11.14 -3.79 -12.17
CA GLY A 74 11.68 -3.40 -13.48
C GLY A 74 11.29 -1.98 -13.90
N LEU A 75 10.04 -1.57 -13.65
CA LEU A 75 9.61 -0.20 -13.92
C LEU A 75 10.35 0.81 -13.03
N ILE A 76 10.56 0.49 -11.74
CA ILE A 76 11.33 1.35 -10.84
C ILE A 76 12.78 1.45 -11.32
N ASN A 77 13.41 0.33 -11.68
CA ASN A 77 14.76 0.36 -12.26
C ASN A 77 14.82 1.23 -13.51
N TYR A 78 13.88 1.05 -14.44
CA TYR A 78 13.82 1.83 -15.67
C TYR A 78 13.72 3.34 -15.42
N ILE A 79 12.90 3.75 -14.44
CA ILE A 79 12.75 5.15 -14.03
C ILE A 79 14.07 5.69 -13.48
N LEU A 80 14.73 4.92 -12.60
CA LEU A 80 15.98 5.35 -11.94
C LEU A 80 17.17 5.39 -12.90
N GLU A 81 17.35 4.34 -13.73
CA GLU A 81 18.45 4.21 -14.68
C GLU A 81 18.40 5.26 -15.79
N ASN A 82 17.18 5.59 -16.26
CA ASN A 82 16.98 6.56 -17.34
C ASN A 82 16.64 7.98 -16.84
N GLU A 83 16.78 8.23 -15.53
CA GLU A 83 16.54 9.53 -14.89
C GLU A 83 15.16 10.12 -15.22
N ARG A 84 14.12 9.22 -15.29
CA ARG A 84 12.74 9.58 -15.62
C ARG A 84 11.92 10.04 -14.43
N TYR A 85 12.51 10.12 -13.25
CA TYR A 85 11.82 10.61 -12.05
C TYR A 85 11.62 12.14 -12.09
N HIS A 86 10.60 12.61 -11.38
CA HIS A 86 10.29 14.05 -11.27
C HIS A 86 11.19 14.67 -10.18
N GLU A 87 12.33 15.22 -10.58
CA GLU A 87 13.41 15.68 -9.71
C GLU A 87 12.91 16.60 -8.57
N GLU A 88 12.23 17.72 -8.91
CA GLU A 88 11.72 18.68 -7.93
C GLU A 88 10.76 18.02 -6.90
N TYR A 89 9.91 17.10 -7.37
CA TYR A 89 8.98 16.39 -6.48
C TYR A 89 9.72 15.42 -5.56
N VAL A 90 10.63 14.65 -6.11
CA VAL A 90 11.42 13.64 -5.38
C VAL A 90 12.26 14.30 -4.30
N GLU A 91 12.93 15.40 -4.61
CA GLU A 91 13.74 16.19 -3.68
C GLU A 91 12.91 16.75 -2.52
N ASN A 92 11.76 17.36 -2.82
CA ASN A 92 11.04 18.19 -1.85
C ASN A 92 9.91 17.44 -1.11
N TYR A 93 9.35 16.37 -1.69
CA TYR A 93 8.15 15.69 -1.16
C TYR A 93 8.35 14.21 -0.82
N THR A 94 9.59 13.71 -0.93
CA THR A 94 9.94 12.34 -0.55
C THR A 94 11.13 12.33 0.41
N ASN A 95 11.51 11.14 0.87
CA ASN A 95 12.71 10.95 1.67
C ASN A 95 13.95 10.58 0.83
N ALA A 96 13.91 10.78 -0.47
CA ALA A 96 14.99 10.37 -1.39
C ALA A 96 16.35 11.00 -1.04
N THR A 97 16.34 12.23 -0.52
CA THR A 97 17.52 12.98 -0.11
C THR A 97 18.05 12.63 1.28
N TYR A 98 17.34 11.80 2.06
CA TYR A 98 17.69 11.52 3.46
C TYR A 98 18.84 10.52 3.54
N LEU A 99 19.78 10.75 4.47
CA LEU A 99 20.89 9.84 4.73
C LEU A 99 20.45 8.77 5.74
N VAL A 100 20.57 7.52 5.32
CA VAL A 100 20.29 6.34 6.16
C VAL A 100 21.54 6.01 7.00
N ASN A 101 21.35 5.38 8.14
CA ASN A 101 22.42 4.90 8.98
C ASN A 101 23.43 4.07 8.17
N GLU A 102 24.74 4.27 8.44
CA GLU A 102 25.83 3.59 7.73
C GLU A 102 25.82 2.06 7.94
N ASP A 103 25.20 1.58 9.01
CA ASP A 103 25.04 0.15 9.31
C ASP A 103 23.89 -0.52 8.54
N TYR A 104 23.16 0.23 7.69
CA TYR A 104 22.09 -0.34 6.88
C TYR A 104 22.66 -1.14 5.69
N ASP A 105 22.24 -2.40 5.58
CA ASP A 105 22.67 -3.29 4.50
C ASP A 105 21.52 -4.18 4.00
N PHE A 106 21.49 -4.41 2.68
CA PHE A 106 20.63 -5.38 2.02
C PHE A 106 21.31 -6.71 1.72
N ASN A 107 22.66 -6.71 1.55
CA ASN A 107 23.36 -7.77 0.83
C ASN A 107 23.80 -8.93 1.71
N GLU A 108 23.96 -8.72 3.01
CA GLU A 108 24.47 -9.76 3.93
C GLU A 108 23.39 -10.75 4.41
N THR A 109 22.12 -10.53 4.03
CA THR A 109 20.98 -11.22 4.64
C THR A 109 20.10 -11.97 3.64
N ASP A 110 20.62 -12.40 2.50
CA ASP A 110 19.88 -13.14 1.46
C ASP A 110 18.55 -12.48 1.04
N GLY A 111 18.54 -11.16 0.87
CA GLY A 111 17.38 -10.37 0.51
C GLY A 111 16.47 -9.96 1.67
N LEU A 112 16.89 -10.21 2.90
CA LEU A 112 16.32 -9.61 4.10
C LEU A 112 16.99 -8.26 4.37
N PHE A 113 16.34 -7.43 5.20
CA PHE A 113 16.94 -6.19 5.67
C PHE A 113 17.93 -6.45 6.81
N SER A 114 18.89 -5.54 7.00
CA SER A 114 19.76 -5.54 8.18
C SER A 114 18.92 -5.55 9.47
N GLY A 115 19.44 -6.18 10.54
CA GLY A 115 18.73 -6.33 11.81
C GLY A 115 17.70 -7.48 11.83
N ALA A 116 17.67 -8.35 10.82
CA ALA A 116 16.80 -9.53 10.83
C ALA A 116 17.17 -10.51 11.93
N TYR A 117 16.16 -11.03 12.63
CA TYR A 117 16.33 -12.09 13.64
C TYR A 117 15.11 -13.02 13.67
N ASP A 118 15.31 -14.24 14.16
CA ASP A 118 14.22 -15.18 14.39
C ASP A 118 13.49 -14.81 15.69
N ASP A 119 12.23 -14.43 15.58
CA ASP A 119 11.38 -14.12 16.73
C ASP A 119 10.68 -15.40 17.22
N PRO A 120 11.08 -15.94 18.37
CA PRO A 120 10.50 -17.19 18.88
C PRO A 120 9.07 -17.03 19.38
N VAL A 121 8.62 -15.80 19.64
CA VAL A 121 7.24 -15.52 20.09
C VAL A 121 6.28 -15.53 18.92
N ARG A 122 6.70 -14.95 17.79
CA ARG A 122 5.91 -14.88 16.55
C ARG A 122 6.12 -16.07 15.63
N ASN A 123 7.15 -16.89 15.89
CA ASN A 123 7.61 -17.96 15.01
C ASN A 123 7.81 -17.45 13.55
N ALA A 124 8.44 -16.31 13.42
CA ALA A 124 8.66 -15.60 12.16
C ALA A 124 9.91 -14.72 12.24
N THR A 125 10.43 -14.32 11.08
CA THR A 125 11.50 -13.31 11.03
C THR A 125 10.94 -11.95 11.47
N SER A 126 11.60 -11.34 12.44
CA SER A 126 11.37 -9.96 12.88
C SER A 126 12.64 -9.13 12.66
N TYR A 127 12.58 -7.82 12.88
CA TYR A 127 13.66 -6.90 12.61
C TYR A 127 13.91 -5.96 13.79
N ASP A 128 15.19 -5.84 14.16
CA ASP A 128 15.67 -4.65 14.84
C ASP A 128 15.88 -3.58 13.77
N THR A 129 15.18 -2.48 13.90
CA THR A 129 15.14 -1.42 12.88
C THR A 129 16.08 -0.26 13.19
N GLU A 130 17.01 -0.41 14.13
CA GLU A 130 17.93 0.66 14.50
C GLU A 130 18.81 1.09 13.31
N SER A 131 19.30 0.12 12.52
CA SER A 131 20.06 0.39 11.30
C SER A 131 19.25 1.07 10.17
N TRP A 132 17.91 1.09 10.25
CA TRP A 132 17.04 1.72 9.25
C TRP A 132 16.78 3.20 9.54
N MET A 133 17.24 3.70 10.68
CA MET A 133 17.02 5.08 11.08
C MET A 133 17.88 6.01 10.23
N TYR A 134 17.44 7.26 10.14
CA TYR A 134 18.22 8.29 9.45
C TYR A 134 19.33 8.85 10.33
N GLN A 135 20.43 9.23 9.70
CA GLN A 135 21.49 10.02 10.34
C GLN A 135 20.94 11.37 10.79
N ARG A 136 21.44 11.88 11.91
CA ARG A 136 20.96 13.15 12.52
C ARG A 136 22.13 14.04 12.91
N ASP A 137 21.92 15.35 12.89
CA ASP A 137 22.84 16.36 13.41
C ASP A 137 22.75 16.50 14.95
N GLU A 138 23.55 17.43 15.52
CA GLU A 138 23.59 17.68 16.96
C GLU A 138 22.25 18.27 17.49
N GLU A 139 21.44 18.87 16.64
CA GLU A 139 20.11 19.42 16.94
C GLU A 139 18.96 18.41 16.68
N ASP A 140 19.29 17.14 16.40
CA ASP A 140 18.32 16.05 16.10
C ASP A 140 17.57 16.22 14.76
N ASN A 141 18.05 17.05 13.84
CA ASN A 141 17.50 17.12 12.49
C ASN A 141 18.05 15.98 11.61
N VAL A 142 17.20 15.46 10.74
CA VAL A 142 17.62 14.43 9.76
C VAL A 142 18.58 15.03 8.74
N LEU A 143 19.74 14.39 8.57
CA LEU A 143 20.72 14.78 7.56
C LEU A 143 20.20 14.45 6.16
N LYS A 144 20.52 15.34 5.22
CA LYS A 144 20.05 15.25 3.83
C LYS A 144 21.19 15.57 2.87
N ASP A 145 21.17 14.90 1.75
CA ASP A 145 21.94 15.26 0.56
C ASP A 145 20.99 15.69 -0.56
N PRO A 146 20.83 17.01 -0.81
CA PRO A 146 19.97 17.50 -1.89
C PRO A 146 20.45 17.08 -3.29
N THR A 147 21.75 16.72 -3.46
CA THR A 147 22.28 16.23 -4.72
C THR A 147 21.91 14.79 -5.01
N MET A 148 21.48 14.04 -3.96
CA MET A 148 21.17 12.62 -4.03
C MET A 148 22.33 11.75 -4.54
N GLU A 149 23.58 12.18 -4.29
CA GLU A 149 24.81 11.48 -4.76
C GLU A 149 25.51 10.70 -3.63
N ASP A 150 25.25 11.04 -2.37
CA ASP A 150 25.81 10.33 -1.21
C ASP A 150 25.42 8.85 -1.23
N PRO A 151 26.35 7.90 -1.08
CA PRO A 151 26.06 6.46 -1.13
C PRO A 151 25.07 5.99 -0.07
N ASN A 152 24.93 6.70 1.06
CA ASN A 152 23.94 6.40 2.11
C ASN A 152 22.60 7.12 1.89
N CYS A 153 22.49 7.92 0.84
CA CYS A 153 21.24 8.57 0.48
C CYS A 153 20.21 7.53 0.02
N VAL A 154 18.97 7.68 0.45
CA VAL A 154 17.87 6.78 0.04
C VAL A 154 17.82 6.59 -1.47
N MET A 155 18.04 7.64 -2.27
CA MET A 155 18.06 7.54 -3.74
C MET A 155 19.15 6.59 -4.23
N GLN A 156 20.37 6.65 -3.69
CA GLN A 156 21.46 5.77 -4.11
C GLN A 156 21.22 4.33 -3.65
N LEU A 157 20.71 4.13 -2.46
CA LEU A 157 20.31 2.81 -1.97
C LEU A 157 19.25 2.18 -2.88
N LEU A 158 18.28 2.96 -3.33
CA LEU A 158 17.27 2.50 -4.30
C LEU A 158 17.89 2.16 -5.66
N LYS A 159 18.74 3.03 -6.22
CA LYS A 159 19.45 2.76 -7.49
C LYS A 159 20.25 1.46 -7.40
N ASN A 160 21.00 1.27 -6.33
CA ASN A 160 21.79 0.07 -6.12
C ASN A 160 20.92 -1.19 -6.04
N HIS A 161 19.87 -1.16 -5.23
CA HIS A 161 18.98 -2.31 -5.06
C HIS A 161 18.25 -2.67 -6.35
N TYR A 162 17.70 -1.68 -7.07
CA TYR A 162 16.89 -1.93 -8.26
C TYR A 162 17.70 -2.20 -9.53
N SER A 163 19.02 -1.95 -9.56
CA SER A 163 19.88 -2.17 -10.72
C SER A 163 19.84 -3.60 -11.27
N GLN A 164 19.55 -4.60 -10.44
CA GLN A 164 19.40 -5.99 -10.83
C GLN A 164 18.12 -6.30 -11.61
N TYR A 165 17.13 -5.41 -11.59
CA TYR A 165 15.82 -5.62 -12.23
C TYR A 165 15.82 -5.13 -13.68
N THR A 166 16.76 -5.64 -14.48
CA THR A 166 16.85 -5.33 -15.92
C THR A 166 15.68 -5.89 -16.71
N ILE A 167 15.41 -5.40 -17.91
CA ILE A 167 14.34 -5.90 -18.76
C ILE A 167 14.49 -7.39 -19.03
N GLU A 168 15.71 -7.88 -19.24
CA GLU A 168 16.02 -9.28 -19.48
C GLU A 168 15.64 -10.15 -18.29
N ASN A 169 16.08 -9.75 -17.07
CA ASN A 169 15.76 -10.45 -15.84
C ASN A 169 14.25 -10.46 -15.58
N ILE A 170 13.59 -9.33 -15.81
CA ILE A 170 12.14 -9.20 -15.62
C ILE A 170 11.39 -10.04 -16.66
N SER A 171 11.82 -10.08 -17.91
CA SER A 171 11.25 -10.94 -18.92
C SER A 171 11.35 -12.42 -18.55
N GLU A 172 12.49 -12.86 -18.04
CA GLU A 172 12.68 -14.24 -17.58
C GLU A 172 11.75 -14.59 -16.42
N ILE A 173 11.67 -13.73 -15.39
CA ILE A 173 10.84 -13.94 -14.20
C ILE A 173 9.35 -13.91 -14.55
N THR A 174 8.93 -12.89 -15.28
CA THR A 174 7.50 -12.63 -15.56
C THR A 174 6.97 -13.41 -16.75
N GLY A 175 7.84 -13.83 -17.66
CA GLY A 175 7.47 -14.40 -18.96
C GLY A 175 6.89 -13.39 -19.92
N ALA A 176 7.02 -12.09 -19.63
CA ALA A 176 6.55 -11.04 -20.50
C ALA A 176 7.50 -10.82 -21.67
N ASP A 177 6.94 -10.38 -22.79
CA ASP A 177 7.72 -9.95 -23.96
C ASP A 177 8.58 -8.73 -23.60
N PRO A 178 9.91 -8.77 -23.83
CA PRO A 178 10.80 -7.63 -23.57
C PRO A 178 10.37 -6.34 -24.27
N GLU A 179 9.84 -6.40 -25.50
CA GLU A 179 9.37 -5.24 -26.23
C GLU A 179 8.15 -4.61 -25.55
N ALA A 180 7.22 -5.43 -25.08
CA ALA A 180 6.04 -4.96 -24.34
C ALA A 180 6.41 -4.39 -22.96
N LEU A 181 7.42 -4.96 -22.29
CA LEU A 181 7.97 -4.38 -21.05
C LEU A 181 8.55 -3.00 -21.34
N GLN A 182 9.45 -2.91 -22.30
CA GLN A 182 10.08 -1.64 -22.71
C GLN A 182 9.04 -0.59 -23.03
N GLU A 183 8.08 -0.89 -23.91
CA GLU A 183 7.02 0.04 -24.32
C GLU A 183 6.18 0.51 -23.13
N SER A 184 5.80 -0.41 -22.22
CA SER A 184 5.02 -0.06 -21.05
C SER A 184 5.78 0.83 -20.06
N TYR A 185 7.08 0.56 -19.86
CA TYR A 185 7.95 1.32 -18.97
C TYR A 185 8.20 2.72 -19.51
N GLU A 186 8.53 2.82 -20.81
CA GLU A 186 8.75 4.07 -21.50
C GLU A 186 7.51 4.96 -21.48
N LEU A 187 6.36 4.37 -21.77
CA LEU A 187 5.08 5.08 -21.77
C LEU A 187 4.71 5.57 -20.36
N PHE A 188 4.78 4.71 -19.34
CA PHE A 188 4.36 5.12 -17.99
C PHE A 188 5.36 6.10 -17.35
N SER A 189 6.67 5.89 -17.53
CA SER A 189 7.69 6.78 -16.99
C SER A 189 7.67 8.20 -17.61
N SER A 190 7.05 8.36 -18.79
CA SER A 190 6.86 9.69 -19.40
C SER A 190 6.04 10.64 -18.51
N THR A 191 5.32 10.11 -17.52
CA THR A 191 4.53 10.93 -16.59
C THR A 191 5.37 11.58 -15.49
N GLY A 192 6.68 11.30 -15.42
CA GLY A 192 7.63 12.05 -14.60
C GLY A 192 7.95 13.45 -15.15
N GLU A 193 7.55 13.76 -16.39
CA GLU A 193 7.69 15.09 -16.96
C GLU A 193 6.68 16.06 -16.33
N ALA A 194 7.14 17.29 -16.05
CA ALA A 194 6.29 18.33 -15.49
C ALA A 194 5.04 18.60 -16.37
N GLY A 195 3.88 18.64 -15.73
CA GLY A 195 2.59 18.87 -16.39
C GLY A 195 1.93 17.63 -16.98
N LYS A 196 2.52 16.45 -16.83
CA LYS A 196 1.90 15.16 -17.13
C LYS A 196 1.42 14.48 -15.85
N ALA A 197 0.45 13.58 -15.98
CA ALA A 197 -0.12 12.83 -14.86
C ALA A 197 -0.32 11.35 -15.20
N GLY A 198 0.22 10.46 -14.34
CA GLY A 198 0.05 9.02 -14.43
C GLY A 198 -0.86 8.48 -13.34
N ASN A 199 -1.75 7.58 -13.70
CA ASN A 199 -2.71 6.97 -12.77
C ASN A 199 -2.55 5.46 -12.75
N ILE A 200 -2.33 4.87 -11.57
CA ILE A 200 -2.29 3.41 -11.42
C ILE A 200 -3.61 2.92 -10.82
N LEU A 201 -4.28 2.07 -11.60
CA LEU A 201 -5.51 1.39 -11.22
C LEU A 201 -5.19 -0.05 -10.85
N TYR A 202 -5.65 -0.51 -9.69
CA TYR A 202 -5.45 -1.89 -9.28
C TYR A 202 -6.66 -2.45 -8.53
N ALA A 203 -6.71 -3.76 -8.44
CA ALA A 203 -7.70 -4.46 -7.64
C ALA A 203 -7.06 -5.70 -6.98
N MET A 204 -7.86 -6.72 -6.68
CA MET A 204 -7.43 -7.90 -5.93
C MET A 204 -6.33 -8.71 -6.62
N GLY A 205 -6.13 -8.54 -7.93
CA GLY A 205 -5.09 -9.25 -8.70
C GLY A 205 -3.65 -8.88 -8.34
N ILE A 206 -3.43 -7.82 -7.53
CA ILE A 206 -2.10 -7.54 -6.95
C ILE A 206 -2.08 -7.63 -5.43
N THR A 207 -3.23 -7.69 -4.76
CA THR A 207 -3.30 -7.72 -3.29
C THR A 207 -3.46 -9.11 -2.70
N GLN A 208 -4.05 -10.06 -3.43
CA GLN A 208 -4.29 -11.42 -2.95
C GLN A 208 -3.08 -12.35 -3.16
N PHE A 209 -1.92 -11.90 -2.68
CA PHE A 209 -0.68 -12.66 -2.65
C PHE A 209 -0.04 -12.53 -1.27
N THR A 210 0.85 -13.45 -0.91
CA THR A 210 1.64 -13.37 0.34
C THR A 210 2.44 -12.07 0.43
N HIS A 211 2.89 -11.53 -0.70
CA HIS A 211 3.58 -10.25 -0.85
C HIS A 211 2.67 -9.11 -1.37
N GLY A 212 1.36 -9.19 -1.17
CA GLY A 212 0.41 -8.20 -1.66
C GLY A 212 0.64 -6.78 -1.14
N ALA A 213 1.07 -6.65 0.13
CA ALA A 213 1.43 -5.35 0.70
C ALA A 213 2.64 -4.73 0.00
N GLN A 214 3.65 -5.52 -0.35
CA GLN A 214 4.84 -5.08 -1.09
C GLN A 214 4.49 -4.66 -2.51
N ASN A 215 3.57 -5.36 -3.18
CA ASN A 215 3.06 -4.95 -4.49
C ASN A 215 2.49 -3.53 -4.43
N VAL A 216 1.64 -3.23 -3.44
CA VAL A 216 1.03 -1.91 -3.28
C VAL A 216 2.07 -0.84 -2.90
N ARG A 217 3.06 -1.19 -2.08
CA ARG A 217 4.19 -0.29 -1.77
C ARG A 217 4.99 0.05 -3.03
N ALA A 218 5.29 -0.93 -3.88
CA ALA A 218 5.98 -0.69 -5.15
C ALA A 218 5.18 0.23 -6.09
N VAL A 219 3.85 0.07 -6.15
CA VAL A 219 2.96 1.01 -6.86
C VAL A 219 3.10 2.42 -6.31
N ALA A 220 3.12 2.58 -4.98
CA ALA A 220 3.29 3.90 -4.36
C ALA A 220 4.69 4.49 -4.65
N MET A 221 5.74 3.67 -4.64
CA MET A 221 7.11 4.11 -5.00
C MET A 221 7.18 4.63 -6.44
N VAL A 222 6.61 3.92 -7.40
CA VAL A 222 6.52 4.39 -8.81
C VAL A 222 5.87 5.77 -8.88
N GLN A 223 4.75 5.96 -8.20
CA GLN A 223 4.01 7.22 -8.24
C GLN A 223 4.73 8.36 -7.51
N LEU A 224 5.46 8.08 -6.45
CA LEU A 224 6.29 9.07 -5.75
C LEU A 224 7.50 9.47 -6.60
N LEU A 225 8.16 8.52 -7.26
CA LEU A 225 9.27 8.83 -8.17
C LEU A 225 8.81 9.70 -9.34
N LEU A 226 7.63 9.44 -9.88
CA LEU A 226 7.08 10.17 -11.02
C LEU A 226 6.36 11.49 -10.64
N GLY A 227 6.26 11.82 -9.35
CA GLY A 227 5.56 13.03 -8.89
C GLY A 227 4.04 13.01 -9.12
N ASN A 228 3.45 11.84 -9.27
CA ASN A 228 2.03 11.67 -9.61
C ASN A 228 1.08 11.74 -8.40
N MET A 229 1.60 11.90 -7.19
CA MET A 229 0.76 12.02 -6.00
C MET A 229 0.44 13.47 -5.68
N GLY A 230 -0.84 13.76 -5.45
CA GLY A 230 -1.30 15.11 -5.10
C GLY A 230 -1.57 16.05 -6.29
N ILE A 231 -1.50 15.56 -7.52
CA ILE A 231 -1.82 16.31 -8.72
C ILE A 231 -3.11 15.80 -9.39
N ALA A 232 -3.77 16.66 -10.16
CA ALA A 232 -4.98 16.28 -10.90
C ALA A 232 -4.64 15.20 -11.95
N GLY A 233 -5.38 14.10 -11.91
CA GLY A 233 -5.20 12.96 -12.82
C GLY A 233 -4.13 11.96 -12.37
N GLY A 234 -3.26 12.32 -11.42
CA GLY A 234 -2.27 11.40 -10.85
C GLY A 234 -2.82 10.63 -9.65
N GLY A 235 -2.22 9.48 -9.32
CA GLY A 235 -2.58 8.80 -8.08
C GLY A 235 -2.57 7.29 -8.11
N VAL A 236 -2.88 6.72 -6.95
CA VAL A 236 -2.99 5.27 -6.69
C VAL A 236 -4.45 4.92 -6.41
N ASN A 237 -5.07 4.18 -7.31
CA ASN A 237 -6.51 3.94 -7.28
C ASN A 237 -6.86 2.46 -7.15
N ALA A 238 -6.97 1.99 -5.90
CA ALA A 238 -7.58 0.72 -5.59
C ALA A 238 -9.06 0.74 -6.01
N GLN A 239 -9.40 0.03 -7.06
CA GLN A 239 -10.78 -0.07 -7.52
C GLN A 239 -11.56 -1.02 -6.62
N ARG A 240 -12.29 -0.44 -5.67
CA ARG A 240 -12.97 -1.19 -4.61
C ARG A 240 -14.10 -2.05 -5.17
N GLY A 241 -14.19 -3.30 -4.71
CA GLY A 241 -15.26 -4.22 -5.11
C GLY A 241 -16.59 -3.87 -4.46
N GLN A 242 -16.59 -3.54 -3.18
CA GLN A 242 -17.80 -3.17 -2.45
C GLN A 242 -18.15 -1.70 -2.65
N SER A 243 -19.43 -1.42 -2.93
CA SER A 243 -19.95 -0.07 -3.08
C SER A 243 -19.72 0.74 -1.80
N ASN A 244 -19.14 1.94 -1.97
CA ASN A 244 -18.87 2.89 -0.88
C ASN A 244 -18.07 2.31 0.31
N VAL A 245 -17.16 1.36 0.05
CA VAL A 245 -16.33 0.78 1.12
C VAL A 245 -15.43 1.82 1.80
N GLN A 246 -15.03 2.89 1.09
CA GLN A 246 -14.32 4.00 1.73
C GLN A 246 -15.20 4.72 2.75
N GLY A 247 -16.47 4.98 2.44
CA GLY A 247 -17.41 5.56 3.40
C GLY A 247 -17.63 4.66 4.61
N SER A 248 -17.76 3.35 4.41
CA SER A 248 -17.82 2.39 5.52
C SER A 248 -16.58 2.45 6.41
N THR A 249 -15.40 2.58 5.79
CA THR A 249 -14.14 2.72 6.53
C THR A 249 -14.06 4.04 7.28
N ASP A 250 -14.49 5.15 6.66
CA ASP A 250 -14.57 6.46 7.32
C ASP A 250 -15.48 6.44 8.55
N MET A 251 -16.55 5.65 8.49
CA MET A 251 -17.48 5.42 9.61
C MET A 251 -17.00 4.37 10.61
N ALA A 252 -15.78 3.87 10.46
CA ALA A 252 -15.18 2.86 11.33
C ALA A 252 -16.02 1.57 11.44
N MET A 253 -16.60 1.12 10.34
CA MET A 253 -17.39 -0.12 10.30
C MET A 253 -16.51 -1.38 10.11
N LEU A 254 -15.23 -1.30 10.40
CA LEU A 254 -14.29 -2.42 10.39
C LEU A 254 -13.77 -2.66 11.81
N TYR A 255 -13.66 -3.92 12.22
CA TYR A 255 -13.32 -4.28 13.62
C TYR A 255 -11.95 -3.75 14.08
N HIS A 256 -11.03 -3.52 13.14
CA HIS A 256 -9.65 -3.12 13.43
C HIS A 256 -9.40 -1.59 13.38
N ILE A 257 -10.45 -0.80 13.29
CA ILE A 257 -10.37 0.67 13.34
C ILE A 257 -11.51 1.26 14.16
N ILE A 258 -11.24 2.40 14.79
CA ILE A 258 -12.25 3.28 15.39
C ILE A 258 -12.27 4.62 14.65
N PRO A 259 -13.28 5.50 14.87
CA PRO A 259 -13.38 6.76 14.13
C PRO A 259 -12.07 7.56 14.08
N GLY A 260 -11.78 8.12 12.93
CA GLY A 260 -10.51 8.82 12.67
C GLY A 260 -9.37 7.91 12.23
N TYR A 261 -9.65 6.66 11.84
CA TYR A 261 -8.65 5.64 11.46
C TYR A 261 -7.67 5.30 12.59
N LEU A 262 -8.11 5.48 13.83
CA LEU A 262 -7.32 5.09 14.99
C LEU A 262 -7.41 3.57 15.20
N PRO A 263 -6.32 2.90 15.59
CA PRO A 263 -6.39 1.50 16.00
C PRO A 263 -7.22 1.36 17.28
N PRO A 264 -8.04 0.32 17.41
CA PRO A 264 -8.74 0.04 18.67
C PRO A 264 -7.76 -0.25 19.81
N PRO A 265 -8.07 0.14 21.04
CA PRO A 265 -7.30 -0.30 22.20
C PRO A 265 -7.20 -1.82 22.30
N ASN A 266 -6.13 -2.32 22.89
CA ASN A 266 -5.92 -3.73 23.15
C ASN A 266 -5.71 -3.94 24.68
N GLN A 267 -6.41 -4.90 25.26
CA GLN A 267 -6.39 -5.11 26.71
C GLN A 267 -5.03 -5.52 27.26
N ASN A 268 -4.19 -6.14 26.44
CA ASN A 268 -2.87 -6.65 26.83
C ASN A 268 -1.74 -5.66 26.57
N SER A 269 -1.78 -4.98 25.42
CA SER A 269 -0.66 -4.16 24.95
C SER A 269 -0.89 -2.65 25.07
N THR A 270 -2.14 -2.21 25.24
CA THR A 270 -2.50 -0.80 25.45
C THR A 270 -3.62 -0.67 26.49
N PRO A 271 -3.41 -1.20 27.72
CA PRO A 271 -4.43 -1.20 28.76
C PRO A 271 -4.81 0.20 29.25
N THR A 272 -3.87 1.16 29.22
CA THR A 272 -4.08 2.56 29.61
C THR A 272 -3.96 3.51 28.42
N LEU A 273 -4.42 4.76 28.56
CA LEU A 273 -4.23 5.78 27.53
C LEU A 273 -2.75 6.11 27.30
N GLU A 274 -1.95 6.05 28.35
CA GLU A 274 -0.50 6.28 28.25
C GLU A 274 0.17 5.19 27.41
N ASP A 275 -0.09 3.92 27.69
CA ASP A 275 0.41 2.79 26.88
C ASP A 275 -0.02 2.90 25.41
N TYR A 276 -1.26 3.33 25.18
CA TYR A 276 -1.77 3.51 23.82
C TYR A 276 -1.01 4.61 23.08
N ILE A 277 -0.80 5.75 23.73
CA ILE A 277 -0.08 6.87 23.13
C ILE A 277 1.37 6.50 22.83
N GLU A 278 2.05 5.85 23.78
CA GLU A 278 3.44 5.43 23.60
C GLU A 278 3.58 4.44 22.44
N LYS A 279 2.76 3.40 22.43
CA LYS A 279 2.86 2.34 21.42
C LYS A 279 2.42 2.76 20.03
N GLU A 280 1.32 3.50 19.95
CA GLU A 280 0.64 3.72 18.68
C GLU A 280 1.04 5.05 18.00
N THR A 281 1.82 5.91 18.65
CA THR A 281 2.25 7.19 18.07
C THR A 281 3.61 7.03 17.40
N PRO A 282 3.69 7.13 16.06
CA PRO A 282 4.96 7.04 15.36
C PRO A 282 5.81 8.30 15.60
N PRO A 283 7.14 8.21 15.40
CA PRO A 283 8.05 9.34 15.62
C PRO A 283 7.92 10.45 14.58
N ALA A 284 7.28 10.17 13.43
CA ALA A 284 7.17 11.14 12.32
C ALA A 284 5.86 10.97 11.54
N GLY A 285 5.55 11.95 10.69
CA GLY A 285 4.40 11.95 9.80
C GLY A 285 3.10 12.40 10.47
N TRP A 286 1.98 12.23 9.75
CA TRP A 286 0.66 12.68 10.20
C TRP A 286 0.25 12.14 11.59
N TRP A 287 0.61 10.91 11.87
CA TRP A 287 0.17 10.20 13.07
C TRP A 287 0.90 10.58 14.36
N VAL A 288 1.89 11.48 14.32
CA VAL A 288 2.47 12.10 15.54
C VAL A 288 1.41 12.85 16.37
N HIS A 289 0.29 13.23 15.74
CA HIS A 289 -0.83 13.89 16.40
C HIS A 289 -1.85 12.92 17.01
N ARG A 290 -1.60 11.61 16.97
CA ARG A 290 -2.51 10.57 17.52
C ARG A 290 -2.97 10.84 18.95
N PRO A 291 -2.14 11.35 19.87
CA PRO A 291 -2.60 11.73 21.22
C PRO A 291 -3.76 12.73 21.20
N LYS A 292 -3.69 13.73 20.34
CA LYS A 292 -4.76 14.74 20.20
C LYS A 292 -6.02 14.14 19.59
N TYR A 293 -5.87 13.24 18.62
CA TYR A 293 -7.00 12.59 17.96
C TYR A 293 -7.72 11.67 18.92
N MET A 294 -7.01 10.85 19.70
CA MET A 294 -7.61 9.95 20.67
C MET A 294 -8.36 10.73 21.73
N VAL A 295 -7.76 11.74 22.33
CA VAL A 295 -8.43 12.57 23.35
C VAL A 295 -9.66 13.30 22.77
N SER A 296 -9.57 13.79 21.52
CA SER A 296 -10.72 14.41 20.84
C SER A 296 -11.86 13.42 20.64
N LEU A 297 -11.55 12.19 20.25
CA LEU A 297 -12.54 11.13 20.07
C LEU A 297 -13.24 10.78 21.40
N LEU A 298 -12.46 10.60 22.47
CA LEU A 298 -12.99 10.28 23.80
C LEU A 298 -13.92 11.40 24.31
N LYS A 299 -13.53 12.67 24.10
CA LYS A 299 -14.39 13.81 24.42
C LYS A 299 -15.66 13.86 23.57
N ALA A 300 -15.57 13.49 22.30
CA ALA A 300 -16.75 13.41 21.44
C ALA A 300 -17.73 12.32 21.90
N PHE A 301 -17.22 11.17 22.38
CA PHE A 301 -18.05 10.08 22.87
C PHE A 301 -18.66 10.35 24.24
N TYR A 302 -17.89 10.93 25.16
CA TYR A 302 -18.25 10.98 26.59
C TYR A 302 -18.54 12.38 27.14
N GLY A 303 -18.37 13.41 26.29
CA GLY A 303 -18.66 14.81 26.64
C GLY A 303 -17.91 15.26 27.90
N ASP A 304 -18.64 15.93 28.80
CA ASP A 304 -18.10 16.47 30.07
C ASP A 304 -17.60 15.38 31.05
N ASN A 305 -17.99 14.12 30.85
CA ASN A 305 -17.48 13.01 31.64
C ASN A 305 -16.02 12.66 31.30
N ALA A 306 -15.52 13.04 30.11
CA ALA A 306 -14.16 12.80 29.67
C ALA A 306 -13.23 13.90 30.18
N ASN A 307 -12.41 13.62 31.19
CA ASN A 307 -11.46 14.57 31.78
C ASN A 307 -10.11 13.89 32.10
N GLY A 308 -9.10 14.69 32.43
CA GLY A 308 -7.74 14.18 32.69
C GLY A 308 -7.63 13.23 33.89
N ALA A 309 -8.53 13.32 34.87
CA ALA A 309 -8.49 12.47 36.06
C ALA A 309 -8.93 11.01 35.78
N ASN A 310 -9.65 10.78 34.69
CA ASN A 310 -10.13 9.46 34.28
C ASN A 310 -9.62 9.05 32.89
N GLU A 311 -8.45 9.53 32.48
CA GLU A 311 -7.88 9.27 31.16
C GLU A 311 -8.86 9.58 30.00
N PHE A 312 -9.68 10.62 30.16
CA PHE A 312 -10.75 11.00 29.24
C PHE A 312 -11.78 9.90 28.96
N GLY A 313 -11.93 8.94 29.88
CA GLY A 313 -12.84 7.80 29.71
C GLY A 313 -12.27 6.66 28.85
N TYR A 314 -10.96 6.61 28.64
CA TYR A 314 -10.30 5.56 27.84
C TYR A 314 -10.67 4.14 28.28
N GLN A 315 -10.83 3.92 29.59
CA GLN A 315 -11.24 2.63 30.15
C GLN A 315 -12.66 2.21 29.77
N TRP A 316 -13.49 3.11 29.27
CA TRP A 316 -14.84 2.79 28.81
C TRP A 316 -14.91 2.32 27.36
N LEU A 317 -13.82 2.48 26.60
CA LEU A 317 -13.74 1.91 25.26
C LEU A 317 -13.65 0.39 25.31
N PRO A 318 -14.32 -0.32 24.42
CA PRO A 318 -14.06 -1.73 24.20
C PRO A 318 -12.59 -1.92 23.77
N LYS A 319 -11.98 -3.00 24.25
CA LYS A 319 -10.60 -3.36 23.96
C LYS A 319 -10.54 -4.70 23.26
N LEU A 320 -9.69 -4.82 22.24
CA LEU A 320 -9.40 -6.11 21.63
C LEU A 320 -8.65 -7.01 22.63
N ASP A 321 -8.90 -8.30 22.57
CA ASP A 321 -8.26 -9.30 23.45
C ASP A 321 -6.86 -9.73 22.99
N GLY A 322 -6.45 -9.33 21.77
CA GLY A 322 -5.19 -9.69 21.17
C GLY A 322 -5.21 -10.99 20.36
N LEU A 323 -6.36 -11.64 20.26
CA LEU A 323 -6.54 -12.83 19.42
C LEU A 323 -6.75 -12.44 17.95
N ASP A 324 -6.56 -13.39 17.05
CA ASP A 324 -6.86 -13.23 15.64
C ASP A 324 -8.36 -13.41 15.39
N HIS A 325 -9.06 -12.33 15.09
CA HIS A 325 -10.48 -12.32 14.74
C HIS A 325 -10.70 -12.10 13.23
N SER A 326 -9.70 -12.45 12.42
CA SER A 326 -9.85 -12.41 10.96
C SER A 326 -10.95 -13.37 10.49
N HIS A 327 -11.43 -13.15 9.27
CA HIS A 327 -12.48 -13.95 8.66
C HIS A 327 -12.20 -15.45 8.73
N ILE A 328 -10.99 -15.90 8.41
CA ILE A 328 -10.61 -17.32 8.43
C ILE A 328 -10.53 -17.86 9.86
N ALA A 329 -9.93 -17.08 10.78
CA ALA A 329 -9.80 -17.48 12.19
C ALA A 329 -11.17 -17.71 12.84
N GLN A 330 -12.14 -16.81 12.60
CA GLN A 330 -13.49 -16.97 13.13
C GLN A 330 -14.16 -18.29 12.70
N TYR A 331 -13.97 -18.73 11.44
CA TYR A 331 -14.50 -20.02 11.00
C TYR A 331 -13.80 -21.20 11.67
N LYS A 332 -12.50 -21.09 11.88
CA LYS A 332 -11.77 -22.10 12.67
C LYS A 332 -12.28 -22.15 14.10
N ASP A 333 -12.52 -21.01 14.75
CA ASP A 333 -13.09 -20.91 16.08
C ASP A 333 -14.49 -21.53 16.18
N MET A 334 -15.29 -21.51 15.09
CA MET A 334 -16.56 -22.24 15.02
C MET A 334 -16.33 -23.74 15.09
N SER A 335 -15.35 -24.28 14.39
CA SER A 335 -15.03 -25.72 14.43
C SER A 335 -14.53 -26.18 15.81
N GLU A 336 -14.00 -25.27 16.60
CA GLU A 336 -13.51 -25.50 17.97
C GLU A 336 -14.61 -25.22 19.03
N GLY A 337 -15.81 -24.79 18.60
CA GLY A 337 -16.93 -24.48 19.51
C GLY A 337 -16.73 -23.16 20.30
N ILE A 338 -15.79 -22.34 19.93
CA ILE A 338 -15.55 -21.02 20.55
C ILE A 338 -16.61 -20.01 20.05
N VAL A 339 -16.94 -20.07 18.77
CA VAL A 339 -18.03 -19.31 18.16
C VAL A 339 -19.23 -20.23 17.97
N GLU A 340 -20.29 -20.02 18.75
CA GLU A 340 -21.47 -20.88 18.78
C GLU A 340 -22.56 -20.51 17.76
N GLY A 341 -22.49 -19.33 17.17
CA GLY A 341 -23.51 -18.90 16.24
C GLY A 341 -23.03 -17.78 15.33
N MET A 342 -23.54 -17.76 14.10
CA MET A 342 -23.19 -16.78 13.08
C MET A 342 -24.42 -16.30 12.33
N ILE A 343 -24.48 -15.03 12.02
CA ILE A 343 -25.45 -14.44 11.09
C ILE A 343 -24.73 -14.01 9.83
N CYS A 344 -24.96 -14.72 8.71
CA CYS A 344 -24.45 -14.33 7.39
C CYS A 344 -25.37 -13.28 6.79
N TRP A 345 -24.82 -12.11 6.53
CA TRP A 345 -25.56 -11.01 5.89
C TRP A 345 -24.97 -10.71 4.52
N ALA A 346 -25.67 -11.15 3.46
CA ALA A 346 -25.27 -11.00 2.06
C ALA A 346 -23.88 -11.60 1.75
N ASP A 347 -23.48 -12.66 2.44
CA ASP A 347 -22.27 -13.43 2.26
C ASP A 347 -22.57 -14.92 2.19
N ASN A 348 -21.73 -15.69 1.48
CA ASN A 348 -21.82 -17.13 1.36
C ASN A 348 -20.43 -17.76 1.56
N PRO A 349 -19.91 -17.78 2.78
CA PRO A 349 -18.56 -18.24 3.06
C PRO A 349 -18.31 -19.71 2.71
N ALA A 350 -19.33 -20.54 2.75
CA ALA A 350 -19.24 -21.95 2.33
C ALA A 350 -18.85 -22.15 0.84
N VAL A 351 -18.96 -21.08 0.03
CA VAL A 351 -18.63 -21.11 -1.40
C VAL A 351 -17.58 -20.06 -1.75
N SER A 352 -17.69 -18.83 -1.21
CA SER A 352 -16.83 -17.72 -1.53
C SER A 352 -15.55 -17.66 -0.68
N GLY A 353 -15.53 -18.33 0.46
CA GLY A 353 -14.35 -18.35 1.33
C GLY A 353 -13.18 -19.14 0.74
N PRO A 354 -11.94 -18.79 1.09
CA PRO A 354 -10.78 -19.58 0.69
C PRO A 354 -10.87 -20.98 1.29
N SER A 355 -10.47 -22.01 0.52
CA SER A 355 -10.65 -23.42 0.92
C SER A 355 -12.09 -23.79 1.26
N ALA A 356 -12.99 -23.68 0.28
CA ALA A 356 -14.42 -23.93 0.46
C ALA A 356 -14.78 -25.27 1.13
N GLY A 357 -13.93 -26.30 1.01
CA GLY A 357 -14.05 -27.57 1.73
C GLY A 357 -13.95 -27.37 3.25
N ALA A 358 -12.84 -26.78 3.68
CA ALA A 358 -12.61 -26.48 5.10
C ALA A 358 -13.69 -25.53 5.67
N MET A 359 -14.08 -24.50 4.89
CA MET A 359 -15.15 -23.58 5.32
C MET A 359 -16.48 -24.27 5.59
N ARG A 360 -16.83 -25.30 4.80
CA ARG A 360 -18.03 -26.10 5.03
C ARG A 360 -17.91 -26.97 6.28
N GLU A 361 -16.73 -27.54 6.51
CA GLU A 361 -16.45 -28.34 7.70
C GLU A 361 -16.52 -27.49 8.97
N TYR A 362 -15.99 -26.30 8.94
CA TYR A 362 -16.00 -25.36 10.07
C TYR A 362 -17.40 -24.85 10.45
N GLN A 363 -18.35 -24.88 9.51
CA GLN A 363 -19.73 -24.43 9.74
C GLN A 363 -20.69 -25.57 10.16
N ASN A 364 -20.22 -26.81 10.26
CA ASN A 364 -21.00 -27.96 10.72
C ASN A 364 -20.72 -28.28 12.18
#